data_e2ba053e28055734201d68f40f668864
#
_entry.id   e2ba053e28055734201d68f40f668864
#
_cell.length_a   1.000
_cell.length_b   1.000
_cell.length_c   1.000
_cell.angle_alpha   90.00
_cell.angle_beta   90.00
_cell.angle_gamma   90.00
#
_symmetry.space_group_name_H-M   'P 1'
#
loop_
_entity.id
_entity.type
_entity.pdbx_description
1 polymer ?
#
loop_
_entity_poly.entity_id
_entity_poly.type
_entity_poly.pdbx_seq_one_letter_code
_entity_poly.pdbx_strand_id
1 'polypeptide(L)'
;MVICFFSTQYLPTPGGVERYTWNLARRCVAAGHRALVVTASLPGLPARETDPDGIEIFRLPSYPVMGGRFPVLKPLADADDLWAQGIDFAVIQTRMYTQSVWAARQCKRRGIPALVIDHSTGYMLHGGLAGALGKAYEHAACGSIRHCGFPFYGVSGDVCCWLETFGIQAAGRLPNAVDPAELERLAHADNAVDWRRRLNVPADGRLVAFVGRLIPEKGALRLAQAVQGIPGCTLAVAGTGPEEAALAALGGGIQALGALPHEQIVQLLTQADAYCLPTEYAEGFPTTLLEAAACRCPIVT
;
A
#
# COMPACT_ATOMS: atom_id res chain seq x y z
N MET A 1 -11.31 -23.39 2.48
CA MET A 1 -11.12 -22.89 1.11
C MET A 1 -9.68 -22.48 0.92
N VAL A 2 -9.18 -22.54 -0.31
CA VAL A 2 -7.88 -21.98 -0.71
C VAL A 2 -8.15 -20.65 -1.42
N ILE A 3 -7.77 -19.53 -0.80
CA ILE A 3 -7.98 -18.17 -1.30
C ILE A 3 -6.64 -17.63 -1.79
N CYS A 4 -6.57 -17.24 -3.06
CA CYS A 4 -5.35 -16.76 -3.69
C CYS A 4 -5.41 -15.24 -3.96
N PHE A 5 -4.46 -14.51 -3.43
CA PHE A 5 -4.28 -13.08 -3.64
C PHE A 5 -3.19 -12.84 -4.68
N PHE A 6 -3.55 -12.31 -5.84
CA PHE A 6 -2.59 -11.86 -6.85
C PHE A 6 -2.24 -10.40 -6.60
N SER A 7 -1.12 -10.16 -5.94
CA SER A 7 -0.61 -8.84 -5.62
C SER A 7 0.79 -8.68 -6.17
N THR A 8 0.94 -7.90 -7.23
CA THR A 8 2.22 -7.78 -7.96
C THR A 8 3.35 -7.33 -7.07
N GLN A 9 3.07 -6.49 -6.08
CA GLN A 9 3.99 -6.14 -5.00
C GLN A 9 3.43 -6.70 -3.68
N TYR A 10 4.34 -7.13 -2.80
CA TYR A 10 4.01 -7.67 -1.49
C TYR A 10 5.18 -7.47 -0.52
N LEU A 11 4.94 -7.75 0.74
CA LEU A 11 5.98 -7.66 1.77
C LEU A 11 7.25 -8.48 1.39
N PRO A 12 8.43 -7.97 1.73
CA PRO A 12 8.75 -6.84 2.62
C PRO A 12 8.71 -5.45 1.94
N THR A 13 8.29 -5.33 0.68
CA THR A 13 8.13 -4.02 0.02
C THR A 13 7.07 -3.20 0.77
N PRO A 14 7.41 -1.99 1.26
CA PRO A 14 6.47 -1.17 1.98
C PRO A 14 5.45 -0.52 1.04
N GLY A 15 4.16 -0.60 1.38
CA GLY A 15 3.09 0.04 0.62
C GLY A 15 1.71 -0.27 1.17
N GLY A 16 0.72 0.53 0.76
CA GLY A 16 -0.67 0.39 1.21
C GLY A 16 -1.35 -0.87 0.69
N VAL A 17 -1.11 -1.21 -0.59
CA VAL A 17 -1.69 -2.41 -1.24
C VAL A 17 -1.12 -3.68 -0.63
N GLU A 18 0.19 -3.69 -0.36
CA GLU A 18 0.92 -4.80 0.26
C GLU A 18 0.38 -5.09 1.66
N ARG A 19 0.21 -4.04 2.46
CA ARG A 19 -0.36 -4.13 3.81
C ARG A 19 -1.83 -4.54 3.78
N TYR A 20 -2.61 -4.00 2.86
CA TYR A 20 -4.00 -4.39 2.66
C TYR A 20 -4.12 -5.87 2.31
N THR A 21 -3.31 -6.34 1.37
CA THR A 21 -3.29 -7.76 0.96
C THR A 21 -2.90 -8.67 2.11
N TRP A 22 -1.84 -8.32 2.86
CA TRP A 22 -1.42 -9.06 4.04
C TRP A 22 -2.53 -9.11 5.11
N ASN A 23 -3.17 -7.98 5.40
CA ASN A 23 -4.27 -7.92 6.36
C ASN A 23 -5.43 -8.84 5.97
N LEU A 24 -5.82 -8.88 4.69
CA LEU A 24 -6.86 -9.79 4.23
C LEU A 24 -6.41 -11.25 4.31
N ALA A 25 -5.20 -11.57 3.85
CA ALA A 25 -4.67 -12.93 3.82
C ALA A 25 -4.58 -13.52 5.22
N ARG A 26 -4.02 -12.79 6.20
CA ARG A 26 -3.94 -13.28 7.59
C ARG A 26 -5.32 -13.45 8.24
N ARG A 27 -6.31 -12.64 7.88
CA ARG A 27 -7.70 -12.84 8.35
C ARG A 27 -8.34 -14.08 7.75
N CYS A 28 -8.01 -14.40 6.49
CA CYS A 28 -8.43 -15.68 5.90
C CYS A 28 -7.81 -16.87 6.65
N VAL A 29 -6.51 -16.80 7.00
CA VAL A 29 -5.84 -17.85 7.79
C VAL A 29 -6.49 -17.96 9.16
N ALA A 30 -6.71 -16.85 9.86
CA ALA A 30 -7.38 -16.84 11.18
C ALA A 30 -8.81 -17.39 11.12
N ALA A 31 -9.49 -17.30 9.98
CA ALA A 31 -10.81 -17.88 9.74
C ALA A 31 -10.76 -19.38 9.32
N GLY A 32 -9.59 -20.02 9.34
CA GLY A 32 -9.41 -21.43 9.00
C GLY A 32 -9.32 -21.71 7.50
N HIS A 33 -9.01 -20.71 6.67
CA HIS A 33 -8.76 -20.87 5.25
C HIS A 33 -7.25 -20.95 4.97
N ARG A 34 -6.85 -21.56 3.85
CA ARG A 34 -5.50 -21.40 3.31
C ARG A 34 -5.45 -20.10 2.51
N ALA A 35 -4.44 -19.26 2.76
CA ALA A 35 -4.20 -18.05 2.02
C ALA A 35 -2.89 -18.14 1.24
N LEU A 36 -2.97 -17.97 -0.08
CA LEU A 36 -1.83 -17.89 -0.96
C LEU A 36 -1.68 -16.45 -1.44
N VAL A 37 -0.46 -15.92 -1.43
CA VAL A 37 -0.13 -14.64 -2.06
C VAL A 37 0.83 -14.88 -3.21
N VAL A 38 0.41 -14.49 -4.40
CA VAL A 38 1.23 -14.56 -5.62
C VAL A 38 1.74 -13.17 -5.95
N THR A 39 3.06 -13.01 -5.97
CA THR A 39 3.72 -11.71 -6.12
C THR A 39 4.91 -11.78 -7.09
N ALA A 40 5.50 -10.63 -7.44
CA ALA A 40 6.71 -10.58 -8.24
C ALA A 40 7.94 -11.04 -7.44
N SER A 41 8.90 -11.64 -8.14
CA SER A 41 10.18 -12.02 -7.53
C SER A 41 10.97 -10.78 -7.07
N LEU A 42 11.61 -10.92 -5.92
CA LEU A 42 12.52 -9.91 -5.36
C LEU A 42 13.91 -10.54 -5.16
N PRO A 43 15.01 -9.79 -5.40
CA PRO A 43 16.36 -10.28 -5.16
C PRO A 43 16.56 -10.74 -3.71
N GLY A 44 17.18 -11.90 -3.54
CA GLY A 44 17.49 -12.44 -2.20
C GLY A 44 16.35 -13.14 -1.48
N LEU A 45 15.12 -13.13 -2.04
CA LEU A 45 13.99 -13.85 -1.46
C LEU A 45 13.70 -15.16 -2.20
N PRO A 46 13.26 -16.21 -1.50
CA PRO A 46 12.94 -17.50 -2.10
C PRO A 46 11.71 -17.39 -3.01
N ALA A 47 11.63 -18.27 -4.01
CA ALA A 47 10.46 -18.36 -4.89
C ALA A 47 9.19 -18.77 -4.15
N ARG A 48 9.34 -19.48 -3.03
CA ARG A 48 8.25 -19.91 -2.14
C ARG A 48 8.68 -19.84 -0.69
N GLU A 49 7.77 -19.39 0.15
CA GLU A 49 7.91 -19.43 1.60
C GLU A 49 6.53 -19.41 2.27
N THR A 50 6.48 -19.72 3.54
CA THR A 50 5.32 -19.49 4.40
C THR A 50 5.75 -18.48 5.45
N ASP A 51 5.02 -17.40 5.61
CA ASP A 51 5.32 -16.40 6.62
C ASP A 51 4.86 -16.83 8.04
N PRO A 52 5.24 -16.09 9.09
CA PRO A 52 4.84 -16.42 10.46
C PRO A 52 3.32 -16.43 10.71
N ASP A 53 2.54 -15.74 9.86
CA ASP A 53 1.07 -15.72 9.93
C ASP A 53 0.42 -16.91 9.20
N GLY A 54 1.22 -17.81 8.62
CA GLY A 54 0.75 -18.98 7.89
C GLY A 54 0.33 -18.69 6.44
N ILE A 55 0.69 -17.54 5.89
CA ILE A 55 0.42 -17.17 4.51
C ILE A 55 1.48 -17.80 3.60
N GLU A 56 1.03 -18.55 2.59
CA GLU A 56 1.91 -19.17 1.59
C GLU A 56 2.22 -18.17 0.47
N ILE A 57 3.49 -17.84 0.27
CA ILE A 57 3.93 -16.81 -0.69
C ILE A 57 4.59 -17.48 -1.90
N PHE A 58 4.11 -17.13 -3.09
CA PHE A 58 4.63 -17.58 -4.38
C PHE A 58 5.18 -16.38 -5.14
N ARG A 59 6.49 -16.34 -5.42
CA ARG A 59 7.14 -15.26 -6.16
C ARG A 59 7.38 -15.67 -7.61
N LEU A 60 6.65 -15.03 -8.52
CA LEU A 60 6.76 -15.29 -9.95
C LEU A 60 7.94 -14.51 -10.56
N PRO A 61 8.70 -15.12 -11.46
CA PRO A 61 9.79 -14.45 -12.16
C PRO A 61 9.32 -13.18 -12.86
N SER A 62 10.01 -12.07 -12.62
CA SER A 62 9.62 -10.75 -13.10
C SER A 62 10.83 -9.92 -13.51
N TYR A 63 10.63 -8.95 -14.41
CA TYR A 63 11.60 -7.90 -14.72
C TYR A 63 11.29 -6.66 -13.87
N PRO A 64 12.24 -6.12 -13.12
CA PRO A 64 12.03 -4.90 -12.35
C PRO A 64 12.07 -3.68 -13.30
N VAL A 65 10.92 -3.19 -13.70
CA VAL A 65 10.79 -1.99 -14.52
C VAL A 65 10.50 -0.79 -13.61
N MET A 66 10.89 0.42 -14.02
CA MET A 66 10.72 1.67 -13.27
C MET A 66 11.28 1.60 -11.83
N GLY A 67 12.50 1.07 -11.69
CA GLY A 67 13.12 0.90 -10.36
C GLY A 67 12.38 -0.09 -9.46
N GLY A 68 11.72 -1.09 -10.04
CA GLY A 68 10.93 -2.09 -9.31
C GLY A 68 9.49 -1.68 -8.98
N ARG A 69 9.09 -0.46 -9.31
CA ARG A 69 7.70 -0.01 -9.06
C ARG A 69 6.67 -0.66 -9.98
N PHE A 70 7.11 -1.13 -11.15
CA PHE A 70 6.27 -1.82 -12.12
C PHE A 70 6.90 -3.13 -12.56
N PRO A 71 6.86 -4.19 -11.72
CA PRO A 71 7.35 -5.49 -12.11
C PRO A 71 6.55 -6.03 -13.30
N VAL A 72 7.26 -6.42 -14.36
CA VAL A 72 6.66 -7.06 -15.53
C VAL A 72 6.88 -8.56 -15.43
N LEU A 73 5.80 -9.31 -15.45
CA LEU A 73 5.85 -10.78 -15.38
C LEU A 73 6.64 -11.32 -16.57
N LYS A 74 7.62 -12.20 -16.31
CA LYS A 74 8.32 -12.91 -17.37
C LYS A 74 7.37 -13.90 -18.05
N PRO A 75 7.58 -14.27 -19.33
CA PRO A 75 6.87 -15.37 -19.92
C PRO A 75 7.00 -16.62 -19.04
N LEU A 76 5.89 -17.09 -18.51
CA LEU A 76 5.85 -18.29 -17.67
C LEU A 76 5.62 -19.49 -18.59
N ALA A 77 6.59 -20.39 -18.63
CA ALA A 77 6.39 -21.68 -19.28
C ALA A 77 5.39 -22.53 -18.47
N ASP A 78 5.51 -22.50 -17.10
CA ASP A 78 4.67 -23.29 -16.21
C ASP A 78 4.49 -22.57 -14.86
N ALA A 79 3.25 -22.39 -14.46
CA ALA A 79 2.86 -22.10 -13.09
C ALA A 79 2.02 -23.25 -12.52
N ASP A 80 2.24 -24.47 -12.98
CA ASP A 80 1.43 -25.65 -12.67
C ASP A 80 1.42 -25.93 -11.18
N ASP A 81 2.55 -25.74 -10.53
CA ASP A 81 2.65 -25.85 -9.08
C ASP A 81 1.74 -24.89 -8.30
N LEU A 82 1.51 -23.69 -8.80
CA LEU A 82 0.55 -22.75 -8.21
C LEU A 82 -0.88 -23.27 -8.40
N TRP A 83 -1.21 -23.70 -9.61
CA TRP A 83 -2.57 -24.16 -9.91
C TRP A 83 -2.88 -25.51 -9.27
N ALA A 84 -1.86 -26.33 -9.01
CA ALA A 84 -1.98 -27.58 -8.25
C ALA A 84 -2.39 -27.37 -6.79
N GLN A 85 -2.32 -26.12 -6.25
CA GLN A 85 -2.78 -25.82 -4.90
C GLN A 85 -4.29 -25.91 -4.69
N GLY A 86 -5.08 -26.03 -5.76
CA GLY A 86 -6.54 -26.19 -5.67
C GLY A 86 -7.22 -24.89 -5.26
N ILE A 87 -6.93 -23.78 -5.96
CA ILE A 87 -7.47 -22.44 -5.66
C ILE A 87 -8.98 -22.43 -5.86
N ASP A 88 -9.72 -22.14 -4.77
CA ASP A 88 -11.18 -22.04 -4.78
C ASP A 88 -11.67 -20.63 -5.16
N PHE A 89 -10.90 -19.59 -4.81
CA PHE A 89 -11.26 -18.19 -5.04
C PHE A 89 -10.02 -17.33 -5.23
N ALA A 90 -10.09 -16.33 -6.11
CA ALA A 90 -8.99 -15.42 -6.38
C ALA A 90 -9.37 -13.95 -6.10
N VAL A 91 -8.43 -13.21 -5.49
CA VAL A 91 -8.48 -11.76 -5.31
C VAL A 91 -7.34 -11.14 -6.10
N ILE A 92 -7.66 -10.29 -7.07
CA ILE A 92 -6.68 -9.65 -7.94
C ILE A 92 -6.53 -8.19 -7.51
N GLN A 93 -5.34 -7.84 -7.00
CA GLN A 93 -5.04 -6.50 -6.53
C GLN A 93 -4.54 -5.63 -7.68
N THR A 94 -5.19 -4.50 -7.88
CA THR A 94 -4.83 -3.47 -8.86
C THR A 94 -4.93 -3.94 -10.32
N ARG A 95 -5.61 -3.16 -11.15
CA ARG A 95 -5.98 -3.53 -12.53
C ARG A 95 -4.85 -3.47 -13.56
N MET A 96 -3.79 -2.68 -13.30
CA MET A 96 -2.86 -2.26 -14.35
C MET A 96 -1.63 -3.16 -14.54
N TYR A 97 -1.34 -4.06 -13.61
CA TYR A 97 -0.15 -4.88 -13.70
C TYR A 97 -0.29 -6.04 -14.69
N THR A 98 0.80 -6.41 -15.35
CA THR A 98 0.84 -7.57 -16.25
C THR A 98 0.45 -8.86 -15.55
N GLN A 99 0.82 -8.99 -14.26
CA GLN A 99 0.40 -10.12 -13.43
C GLN A 99 -1.11 -10.15 -13.22
N SER A 100 -1.76 -9.00 -13.01
CA SER A 100 -3.22 -8.94 -12.82
C SER A 100 -3.96 -9.37 -14.08
N VAL A 101 -3.49 -8.94 -15.27
CA VAL A 101 -4.02 -9.38 -16.56
C VAL A 101 -3.84 -10.88 -16.77
N TRP A 102 -2.65 -11.41 -16.45
CA TRP A 102 -2.36 -12.83 -16.51
C TRP A 102 -3.25 -13.62 -15.57
N ALA A 103 -3.33 -13.22 -14.30
CA ALA A 103 -4.13 -13.89 -13.27
C ALA A 103 -5.62 -13.96 -13.67
N ALA A 104 -6.20 -12.84 -14.12
CA ALA A 104 -7.59 -12.81 -14.57
C ALA A 104 -7.87 -13.79 -15.71
N ARG A 105 -6.97 -13.81 -16.72
CA ARG A 105 -7.09 -14.75 -17.84
C ARG A 105 -6.96 -16.20 -17.39
N GLN A 106 -6.05 -16.50 -16.47
CA GLN A 106 -5.85 -17.85 -15.96
C GLN A 106 -7.03 -18.31 -15.10
N CYS A 107 -7.55 -17.45 -14.22
CA CYS A 107 -8.76 -17.76 -13.45
C CYS A 107 -9.95 -18.05 -14.36
N LYS A 108 -10.17 -17.22 -15.39
CA LYS A 108 -11.25 -17.45 -16.37
C LYS A 108 -11.11 -18.80 -17.08
N ARG A 109 -9.89 -19.14 -17.56
CA ARG A 109 -9.63 -20.42 -18.25
C ARG A 109 -9.89 -21.65 -17.39
N ARG A 110 -9.66 -21.52 -16.07
CA ARG A 110 -9.79 -22.60 -15.08
C ARG A 110 -11.14 -22.62 -14.38
N GLY A 111 -12.03 -21.67 -14.69
CA GLY A 111 -13.32 -21.56 -14.01
C GLY A 111 -13.21 -21.17 -12.54
N ILE A 112 -12.07 -20.57 -12.12
CA ILE A 112 -11.87 -20.10 -10.75
C ILE A 112 -12.60 -18.77 -10.57
N PRO A 113 -13.56 -18.66 -9.64
CA PRO A 113 -14.21 -17.39 -9.34
C PRO A 113 -13.20 -16.38 -8.79
N ALA A 114 -13.31 -15.12 -9.24
CA ALA A 114 -12.40 -14.09 -8.84
C ALA A 114 -13.09 -12.73 -8.70
N LEU A 115 -12.43 -11.81 -7.99
CA LEU A 115 -12.77 -10.38 -7.99
C LEU A 115 -11.49 -9.54 -8.15
N VAL A 116 -11.69 -8.28 -8.57
CA VAL A 116 -10.60 -7.30 -8.73
C VAL A 116 -10.81 -6.17 -7.73
N ILE A 117 -9.78 -5.83 -6.96
CA ILE A 117 -9.80 -4.67 -6.06
C ILE A 117 -8.83 -3.64 -6.60
N ASP A 118 -9.33 -2.45 -6.88
CA ASP A 118 -8.49 -1.33 -7.33
C ASP A 118 -8.22 -0.33 -6.20
N HIS A 119 -7.01 0.23 -6.24
CA HIS A 119 -6.45 1.07 -5.19
C HIS A 119 -6.03 2.46 -5.66
N SER A 120 -6.19 2.78 -6.95
CA SER A 120 -5.70 4.02 -7.54
C SER A 120 -6.82 4.90 -8.08
N THR A 121 -6.59 6.21 -8.07
CA THR A 121 -7.48 7.24 -8.64
C THR A 121 -6.79 8.04 -9.75
N GLY A 122 -5.68 7.54 -10.29
CA GLY A 122 -4.93 8.20 -11.35
C GLY A 122 -4.15 7.23 -12.23
N TYR A 123 -3.67 7.73 -13.36
CA TYR A 123 -2.76 6.99 -14.21
C TYR A 123 -1.38 6.89 -13.56
N MET A 124 -0.66 5.81 -13.87
CA MET A 124 0.69 5.58 -13.35
C MET A 124 1.72 6.54 -13.96
N LEU A 125 1.57 6.86 -15.26
CA LEU A 125 2.46 7.74 -15.99
C LEU A 125 1.76 9.02 -16.40
N HIS A 126 2.44 10.16 -16.24
CA HIS A 126 1.93 11.49 -16.53
C HIS A 126 2.84 12.23 -17.54
N GLY A 127 2.23 13.06 -18.35
CA GLY A 127 2.94 13.97 -19.26
C GLY A 127 3.58 13.32 -20.48
N GLY A 128 3.65 14.07 -21.57
CA GLY A 128 4.34 13.71 -22.80
C GLY A 128 3.90 12.40 -23.46
N LEU A 129 4.78 11.86 -24.30
CA LEU A 129 4.54 10.60 -25.01
C LEU A 129 4.44 9.41 -24.06
N ALA A 130 5.25 9.38 -22.99
CA ALA A 130 5.22 8.31 -22.01
C ALA A 130 3.86 8.22 -21.29
N GLY A 131 3.28 9.37 -20.92
CA GLY A 131 1.94 9.41 -20.33
C GLY A 131 0.85 8.91 -21.30
N ALA A 132 0.92 9.27 -22.58
CA ALA A 132 -0.03 8.80 -23.60
C ALA A 132 0.05 7.27 -23.78
N LEU A 133 1.26 6.72 -23.89
CA LEU A 133 1.48 5.29 -23.99
C LEU A 133 1.04 4.54 -22.73
N GLY A 134 1.34 5.11 -21.54
CA GLY A 134 0.89 4.55 -20.25
C GLY A 134 -0.64 4.47 -20.17
N LYS A 135 -1.35 5.54 -20.56
CA LYS A 135 -2.82 5.53 -20.62
C LYS A 135 -3.35 4.47 -21.57
N ALA A 136 -2.82 4.39 -22.78
CA ALA A 136 -3.22 3.37 -23.75
C ALA A 136 -3.02 1.95 -23.22
N TYR A 137 -1.88 1.72 -22.56
CA TYR A 137 -1.58 0.45 -21.90
C TYR A 137 -2.61 0.13 -20.80
N GLU A 138 -2.88 1.10 -19.89
CA GLU A 138 -3.83 0.89 -18.79
C GLU A 138 -5.24 0.59 -19.31
N HIS A 139 -5.70 1.29 -20.35
CA HIS A 139 -6.98 0.98 -20.99
C HIS A 139 -7.01 -0.42 -21.61
N ALA A 140 -5.93 -0.86 -22.26
CA ALA A 140 -5.82 -2.20 -22.82
C ALA A 140 -5.80 -3.28 -21.73
N ALA A 141 -5.05 -3.07 -20.64
CA ALA A 141 -5.00 -3.96 -19.49
C ALA A 141 -6.38 -4.09 -18.82
N CYS A 142 -7.03 -2.97 -18.54
CA CYS A 142 -8.39 -2.93 -17.98
C CYS A 142 -9.40 -3.62 -18.90
N GLY A 143 -9.36 -3.34 -20.20
CA GLY A 143 -10.22 -4.00 -21.18
C GLY A 143 -10.05 -5.51 -21.16
N SER A 144 -8.79 -5.98 -21.07
CA SER A 144 -8.49 -7.41 -21.00
C SER A 144 -9.09 -8.07 -19.74
N ILE A 145 -8.96 -7.44 -18.57
CA ILE A 145 -9.51 -7.98 -17.31
C ILE A 145 -11.04 -7.93 -17.34
N ARG A 146 -11.61 -6.81 -17.81
CA ARG A 146 -13.08 -6.65 -17.96
C ARG A 146 -13.69 -7.76 -18.80
N HIS A 147 -13.04 -8.17 -19.90
CA HIS A 147 -13.50 -9.30 -20.72
C HIS A 147 -13.47 -10.66 -20.00
N CYS A 148 -12.81 -10.76 -18.86
CA CYS A 148 -12.89 -11.96 -18.03
C CYS A 148 -14.23 -12.07 -17.28
N GLY A 149 -14.95 -10.95 -17.09
CA GLY A 149 -16.28 -10.94 -16.49
C GLY A 149 -16.29 -10.95 -14.97
N PHE A 150 -15.14 -10.70 -14.32
CA PHE A 150 -15.06 -10.62 -12.86
C PHE A 150 -15.55 -9.26 -12.35
N PRO A 151 -16.18 -9.20 -11.16
CA PRO A 151 -16.58 -7.95 -10.54
C PRO A 151 -15.38 -7.13 -10.09
N PHE A 152 -15.46 -5.81 -10.26
CA PHE A 152 -14.48 -4.86 -9.75
C PHE A 152 -15.02 -4.16 -8.52
N TYR A 153 -14.13 -3.93 -7.56
CA TYR A 153 -14.37 -3.16 -6.35
C TYR A 153 -13.34 -2.06 -6.22
N GLY A 154 -13.75 -0.90 -5.72
CA GLY A 154 -12.83 0.17 -5.33
C GLY A 154 -12.62 0.21 -3.83
N VAL A 155 -11.42 0.63 -3.37
CA VAL A 155 -11.18 0.84 -1.93
C VAL A 155 -11.85 2.13 -1.39
N SER A 156 -12.37 2.99 -2.28
CA SER A 156 -13.11 4.21 -1.92
C SER A 156 -14.14 4.54 -2.99
N GLY A 157 -14.98 5.54 -2.72
CA GLY A 157 -15.91 6.09 -3.72
C GLY A 157 -15.19 6.65 -4.93
N ASP A 158 -14.09 7.38 -4.71
CA ASP A 158 -13.29 7.99 -5.76
C ASP A 158 -12.65 6.95 -6.68
N VAL A 159 -12.20 5.81 -6.12
CA VAL A 159 -11.71 4.68 -6.92
C VAL A 159 -12.83 4.07 -7.76
N CYS A 160 -14.04 3.95 -7.21
CA CYS A 160 -15.19 3.47 -8.00
C CYS A 160 -15.50 4.42 -9.17
N CYS A 161 -15.53 5.74 -8.94
CA CYS A 161 -15.69 6.74 -10.00
C CYS A 161 -14.53 6.69 -11.02
N TRP A 162 -13.30 6.48 -10.53
CA TRP A 162 -12.13 6.35 -11.40
C TRP A 162 -12.22 5.14 -12.35
N LEU A 163 -12.77 4.02 -11.89
CA LEU A 163 -12.99 2.83 -12.71
C LEU A 163 -13.94 3.09 -13.89
N GLU A 164 -14.86 4.05 -13.77
CA GLU A 164 -15.77 4.43 -14.85
C GLU A 164 -15.03 4.98 -16.08
N THR A 165 -13.86 5.60 -15.88
CA THR A 165 -13.01 6.09 -17.00
C THR A 165 -12.52 4.95 -17.91
N PHE A 166 -12.53 3.71 -17.40
CA PHE A 166 -12.20 2.49 -18.14
C PHE A 166 -13.44 1.71 -18.61
N GLY A 167 -14.64 2.31 -18.47
CA GLY A 167 -15.91 1.67 -18.76
C GLY A 167 -16.21 0.48 -17.84
N ILE A 168 -15.75 0.57 -16.57
CA ILE A 168 -15.96 -0.42 -15.54
C ILE A 168 -16.90 0.18 -14.49
N GLN A 169 -18.09 -0.44 -14.34
CA GLN A 169 -18.97 -0.14 -13.22
C GLN A 169 -18.53 -1.01 -12.03
N ALA A 170 -18.10 -0.38 -10.95
CA ALA A 170 -17.72 -1.10 -9.74
C ALA A 170 -18.93 -1.79 -9.12
N ALA A 171 -18.78 -3.04 -8.69
CA ALA A 171 -19.81 -3.81 -7.99
C ALA A 171 -20.03 -3.30 -6.55
N GLY A 172 -19.07 -2.54 -6.01
CA GLY A 172 -19.17 -1.95 -4.68
C GLY A 172 -17.81 -1.46 -4.17
N ARG A 173 -17.74 -1.23 -2.88
CA ARG A 173 -16.52 -0.80 -2.18
C ARG A 173 -16.03 -1.89 -1.23
N LEU A 174 -14.72 -2.13 -1.24
CA LEU A 174 -13.99 -2.93 -0.27
C LEU A 174 -12.92 -2.03 0.37
N PRO A 175 -13.29 -1.20 1.37
CA PRO A 175 -12.42 -0.17 1.91
C PRO A 175 -11.21 -0.76 2.62
N ASN A 176 -10.14 0.04 2.69
CA ASN A 176 -9.03 -0.23 3.59
C ASN A 176 -9.54 -0.29 5.03
N ALA A 177 -8.91 -1.14 5.83
CA ALA A 177 -9.22 -1.30 7.24
C ALA A 177 -7.95 -1.52 8.05
N VAL A 178 -8.00 -1.15 9.31
CA VAL A 178 -6.98 -1.44 10.31
C VAL A 178 -7.61 -2.23 11.46
N ASP A 179 -6.79 -2.92 12.23
CA ASP A 179 -7.21 -3.59 13.45
C ASP A 179 -6.93 -2.71 14.66
N PRO A 180 -7.94 -2.05 15.27
CA PRO A 180 -7.70 -1.17 16.40
C PRO A 180 -7.07 -1.87 17.61
N ALA A 181 -7.42 -3.14 17.84
CA ALA A 181 -6.86 -3.91 18.97
C ALA A 181 -5.38 -4.22 18.74
N GLU A 182 -4.98 -4.50 17.49
CA GLU A 182 -3.57 -4.67 17.16
C GLU A 182 -2.79 -3.37 17.33
N LEU A 183 -3.34 -2.25 16.84
CA LEU A 183 -2.68 -0.94 16.97
C LEU A 183 -2.54 -0.53 18.44
N GLU A 184 -3.55 -0.77 19.26
CA GLU A 184 -3.50 -0.52 20.72
C GLU A 184 -2.39 -1.35 21.38
N ARG A 185 -2.25 -2.64 21.02
CA ARG A 185 -1.18 -3.50 21.52
C ARG A 185 0.20 -3.02 21.10
N LEU A 186 0.36 -2.57 19.83
CA LEU A 186 1.63 -2.03 19.33
C LEU A 186 1.98 -0.69 19.99
N ALA A 187 0.99 0.15 20.26
CA ALA A 187 1.16 1.44 20.90
C ALA A 187 1.73 1.31 22.33
N HIS A 188 1.33 0.28 23.05
CA HIS A 188 1.65 0.05 24.47
C HIS A 188 2.56 -1.16 24.71
N ALA A 189 3.38 -1.54 23.70
CA ALA A 189 4.37 -2.59 23.88
C ALA A 189 5.43 -2.20 24.93
N ASP A 190 5.95 -3.19 25.68
CA ASP A 190 6.93 -2.94 26.76
C ASP A 190 8.19 -2.20 26.30
N ASN A 191 8.54 -2.34 25.03
CA ASN A 191 9.67 -1.68 24.38
C ASN A 191 9.26 -0.44 23.56
N ALA A 192 8.10 0.15 23.85
CA ALA A 192 7.60 1.30 23.10
C ALA A 192 8.56 2.49 23.17
N VAL A 193 8.78 3.11 22.03
CA VAL A 193 9.64 4.31 21.93
C VAL A 193 8.89 5.51 22.51
N ASP A 194 9.50 6.19 23.47
CA ASP A 194 9.06 7.52 23.90
C ASP A 194 9.53 8.57 22.87
N TRP A 195 8.66 8.85 21.92
CA TRP A 195 8.96 9.78 20.83
C TRP A 195 9.10 11.22 21.30
N ARG A 196 8.33 11.67 22.28
CA ARG A 196 8.43 13.04 22.79
C ARG A 196 9.80 13.26 23.43
N ARG A 197 10.28 12.30 24.21
CA ARG A 197 11.62 12.34 24.82
C ARG A 197 12.71 12.20 23.75
N ARG A 198 12.58 11.25 22.83
CA ARG A 198 13.57 10.98 21.78
C ARG A 198 13.80 12.18 20.87
N LEU A 199 12.75 12.94 20.59
CA LEU A 199 12.78 14.11 19.71
C LEU A 199 12.98 15.43 20.49
N ASN A 200 13.21 15.37 21.81
CA ASN A 200 13.36 16.51 22.69
C ASN A 200 12.21 17.54 22.57
N VAL A 201 10.96 17.02 22.45
CA VAL A 201 9.77 17.87 22.39
C VAL A 201 9.60 18.58 23.73
N PRO A 202 9.52 19.93 23.80
CA PRO A 202 9.27 20.64 25.03
C PRO A 202 8.01 20.15 25.77
N ALA A 203 7.97 20.31 27.08
CA ALA A 203 6.82 19.84 27.88
C ALA A 203 5.49 20.48 27.45
N ASP A 204 5.53 21.73 27.05
CA ASP A 204 4.43 22.52 26.50
C ASP A 204 4.39 22.51 24.96
N GLY A 205 5.36 21.83 24.32
CA GLY A 205 5.52 21.76 22.88
C GLY A 205 4.51 20.81 22.23
N ARG A 206 4.34 20.99 20.92
CA ARG A 206 3.48 20.15 20.07
C ARG A 206 4.30 19.23 19.20
N LEU A 207 3.88 17.98 19.12
CA LEU A 207 4.43 16.96 18.23
C LEU A 207 3.47 16.73 17.05
N VAL A 208 3.90 17.13 15.87
CA VAL A 208 3.17 16.84 14.60
C VAL A 208 3.85 15.67 13.90
N ALA A 209 3.07 14.73 13.41
CA ALA A 209 3.57 13.58 12.68
C ALA A 209 3.19 13.65 11.19
N PHE A 210 4.13 13.27 10.32
CA PHE A 210 3.90 12.93 8.92
C PHE A 210 4.43 11.52 8.68
N VAL A 211 3.65 10.68 7.99
CA VAL A 211 4.06 9.32 7.63
C VAL A 211 3.73 9.07 6.16
N GLY A 212 4.75 8.79 5.35
CA GLY A 212 4.55 8.52 3.93
C GLY A 212 5.82 8.60 3.11
N ARG A 213 5.70 8.34 1.81
CA ARG A 213 6.80 8.54 0.87
C ARG A 213 7.16 10.03 0.78
N LEU A 214 8.45 10.34 0.76
CA LEU A 214 8.93 11.72 0.69
C LEU A 214 9.06 12.16 -0.78
N ILE A 215 7.91 12.31 -1.42
CA ILE A 215 7.75 12.82 -2.79
C ILE A 215 6.94 14.12 -2.77
N PRO A 216 7.14 15.03 -3.75
CA PRO A 216 6.51 16.35 -3.76
C PRO A 216 4.99 16.31 -3.59
N GLU A 217 4.33 15.33 -4.23
CA GLU A 217 2.87 15.19 -4.22
C GLU A 217 2.30 14.80 -2.85
N LYS A 218 3.13 14.24 -1.95
CA LYS A 218 2.73 13.91 -0.56
C LYS A 218 2.82 15.11 0.37
N GLY A 219 3.54 16.17 -0.02
CA GLY A 219 3.57 17.43 0.65
C GLY A 219 4.39 17.50 1.95
N ALA A 220 5.29 16.53 2.20
CA ALA A 220 6.13 16.53 3.41
C ALA A 220 6.97 17.80 3.54
N LEU A 221 7.63 18.24 2.47
CA LEU A 221 8.45 19.44 2.46
C LEU A 221 7.61 20.71 2.65
N ARG A 222 6.42 20.80 2.05
CA ARG A 222 5.48 21.92 2.25
C ARG A 222 5.01 22.00 3.69
N LEU A 223 4.69 20.85 4.30
CA LEU A 223 4.33 20.78 5.71
C LEU A 223 5.49 21.25 6.60
N ALA A 224 6.71 20.79 6.34
CA ALA A 224 7.89 21.17 7.09
C ALA A 224 8.14 22.68 7.03
N GLN A 225 8.02 23.29 5.86
CA GLN A 225 8.13 24.74 5.68
C GLN A 225 7.05 25.51 6.45
N ALA A 226 5.82 25.02 6.48
CA ALA A 226 4.73 25.64 7.22
C ALA A 226 4.92 25.55 8.74
N VAL A 227 5.46 24.43 9.24
CA VAL A 227 5.67 24.19 10.68
C VAL A 227 6.93 24.91 11.20
N GLN A 228 7.94 25.10 10.38
CA GLN A 228 9.24 25.67 10.77
C GLN A 228 9.16 27.03 11.50
N GLY A 229 8.11 27.82 11.20
CA GLY A 229 7.90 29.12 11.87
C GLY A 229 7.05 29.07 13.14
N ILE A 230 6.61 27.89 13.59
CA ILE A 230 5.71 27.76 14.74
C ILE A 230 6.52 27.46 16.00
N PRO A 231 6.56 28.37 16.98
CA PRO A 231 7.30 28.15 18.21
C PRO A 231 6.79 26.95 19.00
N GLY A 232 7.70 26.14 19.53
CA GLY A 232 7.36 24.95 20.32
C GLY A 232 6.78 23.78 19.51
N CYS A 233 6.77 23.86 18.18
CA CYS A 233 6.29 22.77 17.31
C CYS A 233 7.45 21.91 16.80
N THR A 234 7.36 20.61 16.99
CA THR A 234 8.28 19.61 16.43
C THR A 234 7.53 18.79 15.40
N LEU A 235 8.07 18.70 14.18
CA LEU A 235 7.54 17.84 13.12
C LEU A 235 8.39 16.59 12.98
N ALA A 236 7.80 15.43 13.24
CA ALA A 236 8.39 14.12 13.00
C ALA A 236 7.97 13.61 11.61
N VAL A 237 8.93 13.42 10.71
CA VAL A 237 8.70 12.97 9.32
C VAL A 237 9.23 11.55 9.16
N ALA A 238 8.32 10.58 9.09
CA ALA A 238 8.65 9.17 8.88
C ALA A 238 8.42 8.76 7.42
N GLY A 239 9.46 8.27 6.77
CA GLY A 239 9.44 7.81 5.39
C GLY A 239 10.75 8.06 4.67
N THR A 240 10.81 7.64 3.42
CA THR A 240 11.97 7.84 2.53
C THR A 240 11.53 8.36 1.17
N GLY A 241 12.44 9.02 0.47
CA GLY A 241 12.19 9.52 -0.88
C GLY A 241 13.11 10.66 -1.28
N PRO A 242 12.92 11.22 -2.48
CA PRO A 242 13.80 12.25 -3.04
C PRO A 242 13.86 13.55 -2.22
N GLU A 243 12.86 13.84 -1.37
CA GLU A 243 12.84 15.04 -0.53
C GLU A 243 13.58 14.86 0.82
N GLU A 244 14.14 13.69 1.11
CA GLU A 244 14.78 13.38 2.40
C GLU A 244 15.92 14.35 2.74
N ALA A 245 16.81 14.62 1.79
CA ALA A 245 17.92 15.54 1.98
C ALA A 245 17.45 16.98 2.21
N ALA A 246 16.42 17.43 1.49
CA ALA A 246 15.85 18.77 1.65
C ALA A 246 15.17 18.94 3.02
N LEU A 247 14.46 17.93 3.50
CA LEU A 247 13.84 17.91 4.84
C LEU A 247 14.88 17.96 5.94
N ALA A 248 15.96 17.15 5.83
CA ALA A 248 17.05 17.12 6.80
C ALA A 248 17.79 18.46 6.89
N ALA A 249 17.87 19.23 5.79
CA ALA A 249 18.53 20.53 5.74
C ALA A 249 17.75 21.66 6.41
N LEU A 250 16.44 21.51 6.67
CA LEU A 250 15.60 22.57 7.24
C LEU A 250 15.94 22.86 8.72
N GLY A 251 16.27 21.83 9.50
CA GLY A 251 16.52 22.00 10.94
C GLY A 251 15.30 22.56 11.70
N GLY A 252 15.53 23.29 12.80
CA GLY A 252 14.50 24.12 13.45
C GLY A 252 13.24 23.39 13.91
N GLY A 253 13.38 22.20 14.51
CA GLY A 253 12.24 21.40 14.96
C GLY A 253 11.71 20.37 13.93
N ILE A 254 12.32 20.31 12.73
CA ILE A 254 12.00 19.29 11.72
C ILE A 254 12.91 18.09 11.93
N GLN A 255 12.32 16.90 12.12
CA GLN A 255 13.01 15.66 12.44
C GLN A 255 12.72 14.61 11.33
N ALA A 256 13.66 14.42 10.41
CA ALA A 256 13.59 13.37 9.40
C ALA A 256 14.02 12.03 10.03
N LEU A 257 13.08 11.10 10.16
CA LEU A 257 13.26 9.83 10.89
C LEU A 257 13.66 8.66 9.97
N GLY A 258 13.62 8.86 8.63
CA GLY A 258 13.78 7.77 7.69
C GLY A 258 12.63 6.77 7.72
N ALA A 259 12.86 5.58 7.18
CA ALA A 259 11.89 4.50 7.25
C ALA A 259 11.81 3.97 8.69
N LEU A 260 10.60 3.88 9.22
CA LEU A 260 10.33 3.30 10.54
C LEU A 260 9.59 1.96 10.40
N PRO A 261 9.86 0.98 11.28
CA PRO A 261 9.00 -0.18 11.46
C PRO A 261 7.56 0.25 11.79
N HIS A 262 6.57 -0.53 11.36
CA HIS A 262 5.15 -0.21 11.56
C HIS A 262 4.77 0.02 13.03
N GLU A 263 5.34 -0.78 13.92
CA GLU A 263 5.18 -0.62 15.37
C GLU A 263 5.59 0.77 15.85
N GLN A 264 6.74 1.27 15.39
CA GLN A 264 7.22 2.61 15.75
C GLN A 264 6.38 3.73 15.11
N ILE A 265 5.78 3.49 13.94
CA ILE A 265 4.81 4.42 13.33
C ILE A 265 3.57 4.53 14.22
N VAL A 266 3.03 3.41 14.68
CA VAL A 266 1.87 3.39 15.59
C VAL A 266 2.19 4.13 16.89
N GLN A 267 3.35 3.88 17.50
CA GLN A 267 3.80 4.56 18.71
C GLN A 267 3.99 6.08 18.51
N LEU A 268 4.47 6.49 17.32
CA LEU A 268 4.57 7.90 16.96
C LEU A 268 3.20 8.55 16.85
N LEU A 269 2.27 7.92 16.14
CA LEU A 269 0.90 8.42 15.96
C LEU A 269 0.15 8.52 17.29
N THR A 270 0.35 7.58 18.21
CA THR A 270 -0.27 7.60 19.55
C THR A 270 0.22 8.76 20.42
N GLN A 271 1.46 9.22 20.22
CA GLN A 271 2.07 10.30 21.00
C GLN A 271 1.98 11.67 20.33
N ALA A 272 1.62 11.73 19.05
CA ALA A 272 1.52 12.96 18.29
C ALA A 272 0.26 13.75 18.67
N ASP A 273 0.38 15.07 18.74
CA ASP A 273 -0.74 16.01 18.94
C ASP A 273 -1.57 16.17 17.66
N ALA A 274 -0.96 15.93 16.49
CA ALA A 274 -1.64 15.90 15.20
C ALA A 274 -0.87 15.04 14.18
N TYR A 275 -1.60 14.37 13.32
CA TYR A 275 -1.10 13.75 12.10
C TYR A 275 -1.48 14.62 10.90
N CYS A 276 -0.50 15.05 10.10
CA CYS A 276 -0.73 15.89 8.94
C CYS A 276 -0.34 15.19 7.65
N LEU A 277 -1.26 15.14 6.68
CA LEU A 277 -1.02 14.56 5.35
C LEU A 277 -1.56 15.49 4.25
N PRO A 278 -0.83 16.57 3.90
CA PRO A 278 -1.26 17.53 2.86
C PRO A 278 -0.98 16.97 1.45
N THR A 279 -1.54 15.81 1.15
CA THR A 279 -1.28 15.07 -0.09
C THR A 279 -2.12 15.60 -1.25
N GLU A 280 -1.49 15.79 -2.40
CA GLU A 280 -2.12 15.97 -3.72
C GLU A 280 -1.98 14.70 -4.58
N TYR A 281 -1.42 13.64 -4.00
CA TYR A 281 -1.23 12.38 -4.69
C TYR A 281 -2.59 11.68 -4.92
N ALA A 282 -2.78 11.14 -6.12
CA ALA A 282 -3.98 10.39 -6.50
C ALA A 282 -4.04 9.04 -5.76
N GLU A 283 -4.45 9.09 -4.49
CA GLU A 283 -4.58 7.91 -3.63
C GLU A 283 -5.97 7.33 -3.67
N GLY A 284 -6.05 6.01 -3.59
CA GLY A 284 -7.34 5.35 -3.39
C GLY A 284 -7.93 5.65 -2.02
N PHE A 285 -7.14 5.42 -0.98
CA PHE A 285 -7.37 5.81 0.42
C PHE A 285 -6.08 5.58 1.24
N PRO A 286 -5.48 6.63 1.84
CA PRO A 286 -4.28 6.48 2.65
C PRO A 286 -4.55 5.67 3.92
N THR A 287 -3.91 4.52 4.09
CA THR A 287 -4.09 3.67 5.29
C THR A 287 -3.62 4.36 6.56
N THR A 288 -2.62 5.25 6.45
CA THR A 288 -2.10 6.03 7.58
C THR A 288 -3.14 6.96 8.22
N LEU A 289 -4.19 7.39 7.49
CA LEU A 289 -5.33 8.11 8.06
C LEU A 289 -6.13 7.22 9.00
N LEU A 290 -6.35 5.95 8.61
CA LEU A 290 -7.04 4.98 9.48
C LEU A 290 -6.20 4.63 10.71
N GLU A 291 -4.89 4.49 10.53
CA GLU A 291 -3.96 4.25 11.64
C GLU A 291 -3.97 5.43 12.62
N ALA A 292 -3.88 6.67 12.14
CA ALA A 292 -3.96 7.87 12.97
C ALA A 292 -5.31 7.96 13.71
N ALA A 293 -6.42 7.70 13.03
CA ALA A 293 -7.75 7.68 13.64
C ALA A 293 -7.87 6.61 14.74
N ALA A 294 -7.37 5.41 14.49
CA ALA A 294 -7.36 4.32 15.48
C ALA A 294 -6.45 4.62 16.68
N CYS A 295 -5.33 5.33 16.46
CA CYS A 295 -4.48 5.86 17.53
C CYS A 295 -5.05 7.11 18.21
N ARG A 296 -6.27 7.55 17.85
CA ARG A 296 -6.92 8.78 18.36
C ARG A 296 -6.11 10.04 18.12
N CYS A 297 -5.22 10.03 17.13
CA CYS A 297 -4.44 11.19 16.72
C CYS A 297 -5.33 12.14 15.90
N PRO A 298 -5.43 13.43 16.24
CA PRO A 298 -6.11 14.42 15.41
C PRO A 298 -5.51 14.47 14.00
N ILE A 299 -6.36 14.57 12.98
CA ILE A 299 -5.95 14.49 11.58
C ILE A 299 -6.17 15.83 10.90
N VAL A 300 -5.15 16.26 10.15
CA VAL A 300 -5.18 17.41 9.24
C VAL A 300 -4.78 16.93 7.86
N THR A 301 -5.67 17.12 6.84
CA THR A 301 -5.44 16.68 5.46
C THR A 301 -6.05 17.68 4.47
#